data_52292278d19e1990cf71b2050de675f7
#
_entry.id   52292278d19e1990cf71b2050de675f7
#
_cell.length_a   1.000
_cell.length_b   1.000
_cell.length_c   1.000
_cell.angle_alpha   90.00
_cell.angle_beta   90.00
_cell.angle_gamma   90.00
#
_symmetry.space_group_name_H-M   'P 1'
#
loop_
_entity.id
_entity.type
_entity.pdbx_description
1 polymer ?
#
loop_
_entity_poly.entity_id
_entity_poly.type
_entity_poly.pdbx_seq_one_letter_code
_entity_poly.pdbx_strand_id
1 'polypeptide(L)'
;MKQLVFATNNAHKLSEVRAITDGHFTILSLDDIGCHDDIPETADTLEGNALQKARYIAERYHVNCFADDTGLEVEALGGQPGVHTARYAYPDRHDPDANTRKLLDELKGQTNRHAAFRTVIALILDGKEYTFEGRVDGTIPLQPTGTEGFGYDPVFAPDETGITFASMGVEAKNRISHRARAVQALCRFLMKADGHKG
;
A
#
# COMPACT_ATOMS: atom_id res chain seq x y z
N MET A 1 -23.09 8.79 3.46
CA MET A 1 -21.86 8.05 3.13
C MET A 1 -20.84 8.31 4.24
N LYS A 2 -20.26 7.25 4.80
CA LYS A 2 -19.31 7.37 5.92
C LYS A 2 -18.00 7.99 5.44
N GLN A 3 -17.47 8.93 6.23
CA GLN A 3 -16.21 9.61 5.96
C GLN A 3 -15.08 8.99 6.76
N LEU A 4 -13.94 8.75 6.10
CA LEU A 4 -12.71 8.28 6.71
C LEU A 4 -11.53 9.08 6.17
N VAL A 5 -10.62 9.44 7.04
CA VAL A 5 -9.36 10.07 6.64
C VAL A 5 -8.36 8.98 6.27
N PHE A 6 -7.72 9.10 5.12
CA PHE A 6 -6.58 8.26 4.76
C PHE A 6 -5.28 9.01 5.06
N ALA A 7 -4.55 8.52 6.05
CA ALA A 7 -3.33 9.14 6.55
C ALA A 7 -2.13 8.82 5.64
N THR A 8 -2.13 9.38 4.44
CA THR A 8 -1.05 9.22 3.47
C THR A 8 -0.71 10.54 2.78
N ASN A 9 0.57 10.77 2.53
CA ASN A 9 1.06 11.83 1.66
C ASN A 9 1.27 11.37 0.21
N ASN A 10 0.99 10.10 -0.09
CA ASN A 10 1.18 9.52 -1.41
C ASN A 10 -0.10 9.69 -2.24
N ALA A 11 -0.05 10.59 -3.24
CA ALA A 11 -1.19 10.89 -4.11
C ALA A 11 -1.65 9.69 -4.94
N HIS A 12 -0.74 8.80 -5.34
CA HIS A 12 -1.07 7.59 -6.09
C HIS A 12 -1.87 6.60 -5.24
N LYS A 13 -1.47 6.40 -3.98
CA LYS A 13 -2.21 5.56 -3.03
C LYS A 13 -3.62 6.11 -2.78
N LEU A 14 -3.73 7.42 -2.57
CA LEU A 14 -5.00 8.09 -2.35
C LEU A 14 -5.96 7.89 -3.53
N SER A 15 -5.45 8.08 -4.75
CA SER A 15 -6.21 7.87 -5.99
C SER A 15 -6.71 6.43 -6.12
N GLU A 16 -5.85 5.44 -5.87
CA GLU A 16 -6.23 4.02 -5.92
C GLU A 16 -7.31 3.68 -4.89
N VAL A 17 -7.14 4.13 -3.65
CA VAL A 17 -8.12 3.86 -2.58
C VAL A 17 -9.46 4.51 -2.89
N ARG A 18 -9.47 5.75 -3.37
CA ARG A 18 -10.70 6.43 -3.78
C ARG A 18 -11.44 5.68 -4.90
N ALA A 19 -10.69 5.17 -5.89
CA ALA A 19 -11.28 4.38 -6.98
C ALA A 19 -11.90 3.07 -6.47
N ILE A 20 -11.24 2.37 -5.55
CA ILE A 20 -11.72 1.09 -4.99
C ILE A 20 -12.95 1.31 -4.10
N THR A 21 -13.01 2.41 -3.36
CA THR A 21 -14.08 2.70 -2.39
C THR A 21 -15.21 3.54 -2.96
N ASP A 22 -15.15 3.87 -4.23
CA ASP A 22 -16.15 4.73 -4.89
C ASP A 22 -17.57 4.20 -4.68
N GLY A 23 -18.50 5.11 -4.30
CA GLY A 23 -19.88 4.77 -4.00
C GLY A 23 -20.14 4.15 -2.62
N HIS A 24 -19.10 3.79 -1.86
CA HIS A 24 -19.23 3.17 -0.53
C HIS A 24 -18.83 4.10 0.61
N PHE A 25 -17.71 4.79 0.46
CA PHE A 25 -17.15 5.68 1.49
C PHE A 25 -16.62 6.96 0.86
N THR A 26 -16.62 8.03 1.63
CA THR A 26 -15.93 9.27 1.27
C THR A 26 -14.56 9.25 1.93
N ILE A 27 -13.51 9.22 1.15
CA ILE A 27 -12.13 9.23 1.63
C ILE A 27 -11.61 10.65 1.63
N LEU A 28 -11.30 11.16 2.81
CA LEU A 28 -10.68 12.46 3.01
C LEU A 28 -9.15 12.32 2.99
N SER A 29 -8.49 13.29 2.37
CA SER A 29 -7.02 13.39 2.39
C SER A 29 -6.53 14.07 3.65
N LEU A 30 -5.22 14.08 3.87
CA LEU A 30 -4.60 14.89 4.92
C LEU A 30 -4.81 16.38 4.67
N ASP A 31 -4.75 16.82 3.41
CA ASP A 31 -5.08 18.20 3.05
C ASP A 31 -6.50 18.60 3.43
N ASP A 32 -7.46 17.71 3.24
CA ASP A 32 -8.87 17.96 3.58
C ASP A 32 -9.08 18.27 5.06
N ILE A 33 -8.21 17.75 5.94
CA ILE A 33 -8.26 18.03 7.38
C ILE A 33 -7.21 19.05 7.84
N GLY A 34 -6.50 19.68 6.90
CA GLY A 34 -5.49 20.70 7.18
C GLY A 34 -4.19 20.16 7.76
N CYS A 35 -3.90 18.88 7.57
CA CYS A 35 -2.67 18.24 8.02
C CYS A 35 -1.58 18.33 6.95
N HIS A 36 -0.48 18.99 7.29
CA HIS A 36 0.72 19.10 6.45
C HIS A 36 1.95 18.53 7.15
N ASP A 37 1.74 17.75 8.20
CA ASP A 37 2.82 17.16 8.99
C ASP A 37 3.52 16.06 8.22
N ASP A 38 4.81 15.89 8.52
CA ASP A 38 5.57 14.72 8.11
C ASP A 38 5.31 13.60 9.15
N ILE A 39 4.52 12.61 8.74
CA ILE A 39 4.06 11.56 9.66
C ILE A 39 5.16 10.53 9.84
N PRO A 40 5.58 10.22 11.09
CA PRO A 40 6.69 9.31 11.33
C PRO A 40 6.37 7.86 10.90
N GLU A 41 7.39 7.21 10.34
CA GLU A 41 7.40 5.78 9.96
C GLU A 41 8.70 5.17 10.47
N THR A 42 8.74 4.75 11.71
CA THR A 42 9.96 4.28 12.39
C THR A 42 9.88 2.85 12.89
N ALA A 43 8.79 2.16 12.62
CA ALA A 43 8.62 0.77 13.04
C ALA A 43 9.39 -0.21 12.13
N ASP A 44 9.63 -1.40 12.64
CA ASP A 44 10.36 -2.45 11.93
C ASP A 44 9.45 -3.34 11.07
N THR A 45 8.14 -3.13 11.14
CA THR A 45 7.13 -3.92 10.41
C THR A 45 6.16 -3.02 9.66
N LEU A 46 5.53 -3.58 8.61
CA LEU A 46 4.47 -2.89 7.87
C LEU A 46 3.29 -2.56 8.80
N GLU A 47 2.88 -3.51 9.63
CA GLU A 47 1.81 -3.32 10.62
C GLU A 47 2.14 -2.20 11.59
N GLY A 48 3.35 -2.19 12.14
CA GLY A 48 3.81 -1.15 13.06
C GLY A 48 3.79 0.24 12.44
N ASN A 49 4.24 0.39 11.21
CA ASN A 49 4.22 1.66 10.48
C ASN A 49 2.79 2.13 10.19
N ALA A 50 1.92 1.23 9.76
CA ALA A 50 0.51 1.56 9.51
C ALA A 50 -0.18 2.05 10.80
N LEU A 51 0.01 1.34 11.92
CA LEU A 51 -0.52 1.73 13.23
C LEU A 51 0.05 3.07 13.70
N GLN A 52 1.34 3.28 13.56
CA GLN A 52 2.00 4.53 13.95
C GLN A 52 1.40 5.73 13.23
N LYS A 53 1.19 5.63 11.92
CA LYS A 53 0.59 6.70 11.12
C LYS A 53 -0.87 6.95 11.50
N ALA A 54 -1.66 5.90 11.65
CA ALA A 54 -3.07 6.01 12.00
C ALA A 54 -3.23 6.64 13.40
N ARG A 55 -2.45 6.19 14.38
CA ARG A 55 -2.46 6.75 15.75
C ARG A 55 -2.08 8.22 15.75
N TYR A 56 -1.06 8.60 15.01
CA TYR A 56 -0.60 9.99 14.91
C TYR A 56 -1.73 10.93 14.47
N ILE A 57 -2.48 10.55 13.44
CA ILE A 57 -3.57 11.36 12.92
C ILE A 57 -4.79 11.33 13.84
N ALA A 58 -5.18 10.17 14.36
CA ALA A 58 -6.32 10.04 15.25
C ALA A 58 -6.14 10.85 16.54
N GLU A 59 -4.94 10.84 17.12
CA GLU A 59 -4.64 11.57 18.35
C GLU A 59 -4.59 13.08 18.15
N ARG A 60 -4.05 13.55 17.03
CA ARG A 60 -3.91 14.99 16.75
C ARG A 60 -5.17 15.64 16.23
N TYR A 61 -5.94 14.96 15.41
CA TYR A 61 -7.09 15.53 14.70
C TYR A 61 -8.43 15.00 15.21
N HIS A 62 -8.43 14.04 16.12
CA HIS A 62 -9.64 13.44 16.71
C HIS A 62 -10.63 12.94 15.65
N VAL A 63 -10.12 12.23 14.67
CA VAL A 63 -10.89 11.70 13.53
C VAL A 63 -10.75 10.19 13.43
N ASN A 64 -11.77 9.54 12.87
CA ASN A 64 -11.66 8.19 12.40
C ASN A 64 -10.79 8.17 11.15
N CYS A 65 -9.78 7.32 11.14
CA CYS A 65 -8.81 7.30 10.06
C CYS A 65 -8.24 5.90 9.84
N PHE A 66 -7.62 5.73 8.70
CA PHE A 66 -6.80 4.57 8.43
C PHE A 66 -5.51 5.00 7.75
N ALA A 67 -4.51 4.17 7.90
CA ALA A 67 -3.23 4.31 7.22
C ALA A 67 -2.84 2.98 6.61
N ASP A 68 -1.97 3.00 5.64
CA ASP A 68 -1.38 1.79 5.08
C ASP A 68 0.14 1.85 5.15
N ASP A 69 0.74 0.67 5.16
CA ASP A 69 2.14 0.51 4.78
C ASP A 69 2.24 -0.65 3.80
N THR A 70 3.04 -0.47 2.75
CA THR A 70 3.19 -1.42 1.66
C THR A 70 4.64 -1.79 1.51
N GLY A 71 4.90 -3.08 1.37
CA GLY A 71 6.24 -3.60 1.14
C GLY A 71 6.27 -4.63 0.04
N LEU A 72 7.36 -4.59 -0.73
CA LEU A 72 7.77 -5.65 -1.64
C LEU A 72 8.75 -6.57 -0.90
N GLU A 73 8.42 -7.85 -0.82
CA GLU A 73 9.25 -8.86 -0.18
C GLU A 73 9.76 -9.83 -1.23
N VAL A 74 11.07 -9.85 -1.44
CA VAL A 74 11.73 -10.70 -2.45
C VAL A 74 12.44 -11.85 -1.76
N GLU A 75 12.03 -13.08 -2.06
CA GLU A 75 12.51 -14.28 -1.37
C GLU A 75 14.02 -14.44 -1.46
N ALA A 76 14.61 -14.29 -2.66
CA ALA A 76 16.06 -14.40 -2.86
C ALA A 76 16.87 -13.32 -2.11
N LEU A 77 16.23 -12.25 -1.67
CA LEU A 77 16.85 -11.16 -0.91
C LEU A 77 16.49 -11.20 0.58
N GLY A 78 16.01 -12.32 1.08
CA GLY A 78 15.64 -12.49 2.49
C GLY A 78 14.46 -11.63 2.93
N GLY A 79 13.55 -11.30 2.01
CA GLY A 79 12.37 -10.47 2.28
C GLY A 79 12.59 -8.98 2.07
N GLN A 80 13.77 -8.56 1.65
CA GLN A 80 14.02 -7.15 1.30
C GLN A 80 13.38 -6.82 -0.08
N PRO A 81 13.02 -5.56 -0.33
CA PRO A 81 13.15 -4.35 0.48
C PRO A 81 12.27 -4.28 1.74
N GLY A 82 11.14 -4.99 1.83
CA GLY A 82 10.27 -5.01 3.01
C GLY A 82 9.81 -3.61 3.44
N VAL A 83 10.06 -3.23 4.69
CA VAL A 83 9.70 -1.90 5.23
C VAL A 83 10.45 -0.75 4.55
N HIS A 84 11.56 -1.04 3.87
CA HIS A 84 12.39 -0.05 3.17
C HIS A 84 12.01 0.12 1.69
N THR A 85 10.91 -0.46 1.26
CA THR A 85 10.47 -0.50 -0.15
C THR A 85 10.48 0.88 -0.81
N ALA A 86 9.94 1.89 -0.15
CA ALA A 86 9.84 3.23 -0.73
C ALA A 86 11.18 3.96 -0.86
N ARG A 87 12.16 3.61 -0.02
CA ARG A 87 13.48 4.27 0.09
C ARG A 87 14.63 3.27 -0.05
N TYR A 88 14.45 2.27 -0.87
CA TYR A 88 15.37 1.15 -1.00
C TYR A 88 16.75 1.56 -1.50
N ALA A 89 16.80 2.40 -2.55
CA ALA A 89 18.05 2.89 -3.11
C ALA A 89 18.71 3.95 -2.21
N TYR A 90 17.89 4.85 -1.64
CA TYR A 90 18.36 5.99 -0.84
C TYR A 90 17.49 6.14 0.40
N PRO A 91 18.07 6.01 1.62
CA PRO A 91 17.28 6.12 2.86
C PRO A 91 16.66 7.50 3.10
N ASP A 92 17.20 8.54 2.49
CA ASP A 92 16.81 9.93 2.70
C ASP A 92 15.78 10.45 1.70
N ARG A 93 15.45 9.69 0.66
CA ARG A 93 14.51 10.14 -0.37
C ARG A 93 13.82 9.01 -1.11
N HIS A 94 12.68 9.36 -1.69
CA HIS A 94 11.93 8.55 -2.64
C HIS A 94 12.51 8.71 -4.05
N ASP A 95 13.00 7.62 -4.63
CA ASP A 95 13.45 7.57 -6.02
C ASP A 95 13.01 6.23 -6.63
N PRO A 96 11.80 6.17 -7.23
CA PRO A 96 11.27 4.91 -7.77
C PRO A 96 12.16 4.27 -8.83
N ASP A 97 12.74 5.04 -9.71
CA ASP A 97 13.63 4.51 -10.76
C ASP A 97 14.91 3.92 -10.19
N ALA A 98 15.49 4.60 -9.21
CA ALA A 98 16.67 4.08 -8.51
C ALA A 98 16.35 2.81 -7.70
N ASN A 99 15.18 2.77 -7.07
CA ASN A 99 14.70 1.59 -6.32
C ASN A 99 14.57 0.36 -7.23
N THR A 100 13.94 0.53 -8.40
CA THR A 100 13.78 -0.57 -9.37
C THR A 100 15.11 -1.02 -9.94
N ARG A 101 16.02 -0.09 -10.26
CA ARG A 101 17.38 -0.44 -10.72
C ARG A 101 18.16 -1.23 -9.68
N LYS A 102 18.13 -0.78 -8.43
CA LYS A 102 18.80 -1.50 -7.34
C LYS A 102 18.27 -2.92 -7.20
N LEU A 103 16.93 -3.08 -7.22
CA LEU A 103 16.29 -4.39 -7.14
C LEU A 103 16.75 -5.32 -8.26
N LEU A 104 16.71 -4.85 -9.49
CA LEU A 104 17.10 -5.66 -10.65
C LEU A 104 18.60 -6.01 -10.61
N ASP A 105 19.45 -5.07 -10.18
CA ASP A 105 20.89 -5.31 -10.04
C ASP A 105 21.20 -6.38 -8.98
N GLU A 106 20.51 -6.34 -7.84
CA GLU A 106 20.68 -7.34 -6.78
C GLU A 106 20.17 -8.72 -7.17
N LEU A 107 19.23 -8.79 -8.12
CA LEU A 107 18.69 -10.05 -8.64
C LEU A 107 19.43 -10.59 -9.86
N LYS A 108 20.48 -9.94 -10.33
CA LYS A 108 21.29 -10.46 -11.44
C LYS A 108 21.83 -11.85 -11.14
N GLY A 109 21.59 -12.78 -12.05
CA GLY A 109 22.02 -14.17 -11.90
C GLY A 109 21.16 -15.03 -10.97
N GLN A 110 20.14 -14.46 -10.35
CA GLN A 110 19.21 -15.21 -9.51
C GLN A 110 18.14 -15.89 -10.36
N THR A 111 17.98 -17.20 -10.17
CA THR A 111 16.92 -17.98 -10.79
C THR A 111 15.60 -17.89 -10.00
N ASN A 112 15.70 -17.81 -8.67
CA ASN A 112 14.55 -17.55 -7.80
C ASN A 112 14.21 -16.06 -7.85
N ARG A 113 13.12 -15.75 -8.52
CA ARG A 113 12.63 -14.36 -8.66
C ARG A 113 11.26 -14.17 -8.02
N HIS A 114 10.90 -15.10 -7.13
CA HIS A 114 9.63 -15.02 -6.41
C HIS A 114 9.61 -13.81 -5.46
N ALA A 115 8.49 -13.10 -5.47
CA ALA A 115 8.26 -11.96 -4.61
C ALA A 115 6.78 -11.87 -4.22
N ALA A 116 6.50 -11.07 -3.22
CA ALA A 116 5.13 -10.73 -2.84
C ALA A 116 5.03 -9.25 -2.54
N PHE A 117 3.97 -8.61 -3.00
CA PHE A 117 3.54 -7.33 -2.47
C PHE A 117 2.55 -7.54 -1.32
N ARG A 118 2.77 -6.81 -0.25
CA ARG A 118 1.88 -6.80 0.91
C ARG A 118 1.49 -5.38 1.28
N THR A 119 0.21 -5.18 1.58
CA THR A 119 -0.29 -3.94 2.19
C THR A 119 -0.94 -4.29 3.52
N VAL A 120 -0.54 -3.61 4.58
CA VAL A 120 -1.23 -3.65 5.87
C VAL A 120 -1.95 -2.33 6.06
N ILE A 121 -3.24 -2.40 6.35
CA ILE A 121 -4.07 -1.24 6.72
C ILE A 121 -4.31 -1.27 8.21
N ALA A 122 -4.08 -0.16 8.90
CA ALA A 122 -4.48 0.06 10.28
C ALA A 122 -5.65 1.05 10.30
N LEU A 123 -6.76 0.64 10.89
CA LEU A 123 -7.96 1.46 11.07
C LEU A 123 -8.11 1.85 12.53
N ILE A 124 -8.37 3.13 12.79
CA ILE A 124 -8.83 3.62 14.09
C ILE A 124 -10.26 4.12 13.92
N LEU A 125 -11.19 3.42 14.54
CA LEU A 125 -12.62 3.68 14.48
C LEU A 125 -13.18 3.77 15.91
N ASP A 126 -13.70 4.93 16.27
CA ASP A 126 -14.26 5.18 17.60
C ASP A 126 -13.30 4.77 18.74
N GLY A 127 -12.02 5.08 18.56
CA GLY A 127 -10.95 4.78 19.53
C GLY A 127 -10.44 3.34 19.54
N LYS A 128 -10.98 2.48 18.70
CA LYS A 128 -10.53 1.08 18.57
C LYS A 128 -9.66 0.87 17.35
N GLU A 129 -8.67 -0.01 17.48
CA GLU A 129 -7.71 -0.32 16.44
C GLU A 129 -8.01 -1.66 15.78
N TYR A 130 -7.91 -1.69 14.45
CA TYR A 130 -8.10 -2.88 13.62
C TYR A 130 -7.04 -2.92 12.52
N THR A 131 -6.64 -4.11 12.10
CA THR A 131 -5.69 -4.26 10.99
C THR A 131 -6.24 -5.19 9.92
N PHE A 132 -5.89 -4.90 8.67
CA PHE A 132 -6.27 -5.66 7.48
C PHE A 132 -5.05 -5.83 6.59
N GLU A 133 -4.96 -6.96 5.91
CA GLU A 133 -3.84 -7.27 5.04
C GLU A 133 -4.31 -7.69 3.65
N GLY A 134 -3.58 -7.26 2.64
CA GLY A 134 -3.69 -7.74 1.28
C GLY A 134 -2.33 -8.20 0.78
N ARG A 135 -2.28 -9.36 0.10
CA ARG A 135 -1.05 -9.94 -0.44
C ARG A 135 -1.27 -10.41 -1.86
N VAL A 136 -0.28 -10.19 -2.70
CA VAL A 136 -0.21 -10.74 -4.06
C VAL A 136 1.16 -11.35 -4.27
N ASP A 137 1.20 -12.63 -4.58
CA ASP A 137 2.42 -13.33 -4.97
C ASP A 137 2.70 -13.12 -6.46
N GLY A 138 3.97 -13.03 -6.80
CA GLY A 138 4.38 -12.76 -8.17
C GLY A 138 5.85 -13.01 -8.41
N THR A 139 6.32 -12.53 -9.55
CA THR A 139 7.67 -12.72 -10.05
C THR A 139 8.27 -11.39 -10.49
N ILE A 140 9.55 -11.20 -10.20
CA ILE A 140 10.31 -10.05 -10.69
C ILE A 140 10.88 -10.39 -12.08
N PRO A 141 10.42 -9.73 -13.16
CA PRO A 141 10.94 -9.97 -14.50
C PRO A 141 12.40 -9.51 -14.61
N LEU A 142 13.06 -9.93 -15.69
CA LEU A 142 14.46 -9.53 -15.95
C LEU A 142 14.58 -8.05 -16.31
N GLN A 143 13.54 -7.47 -16.90
CA GLN A 143 13.50 -6.08 -17.36
C GLN A 143 12.16 -5.46 -16.99
N PRO A 144 12.12 -4.13 -16.75
CA PRO A 144 10.87 -3.42 -16.56
C PRO A 144 9.98 -3.52 -17.80
N THR A 145 8.67 -3.67 -17.61
CA THR A 145 7.67 -3.65 -18.69
C THR A 145 6.46 -2.83 -18.27
N GLY A 146 5.92 -2.04 -19.21
CA GLY A 146 4.74 -1.22 -19.00
C GLY A 146 5.06 0.17 -18.49
N THR A 147 4.05 1.04 -18.54
CA THR A 147 4.18 2.46 -18.19
C THR A 147 3.10 2.94 -17.22
N GLU A 148 2.13 2.10 -16.92
CA GLU A 148 1.04 2.44 -16.00
C GLU A 148 1.46 2.30 -14.53
N GLY A 149 0.71 2.96 -13.65
CA GLY A 149 0.92 2.88 -12.22
C GLY A 149 2.12 3.67 -11.70
N PHE A 150 2.74 3.16 -10.64
CA PHE A 150 3.84 3.83 -9.95
C PHE A 150 4.76 2.84 -9.23
N GLY A 151 5.90 3.33 -8.73
CA GLY A 151 6.81 2.55 -7.91
C GLY A 151 7.38 1.33 -8.64
N TYR A 152 7.23 0.16 -8.04
CA TYR A 152 7.73 -1.11 -8.58
C TYR A 152 6.80 -1.77 -9.61
N ASP A 153 5.71 -1.13 -9.99
CA ASP A 153 4.73 -1.72 -10.92
C ASP A 153 5.35 -2.25 -12.23
N PRO A 154 6.38 -1.62 -12.81
CA PRO A 154 7.03 -2.17 -14.00
C PRO A 154 7.86 -3.45 -13.77
N VAL A 155 8.18 -3.79 -12.53
CA VAL A 155 9.06 -4.92 -12.17
C VAL A 155 8.38 -5.96 -11.29
N PHE A 156 7.06 -5.95 -11.20
CA PHE A 156 6.31 -6.99 -10.48
C PHE A 156 5.18 -7.53 -11.34
N ALA A 157 5.24 -8.83 -11.63
CA ALA A 157 4.22 -9.56 -12.39
C ALA A 157 3.48 -10.52 -11.45
N PRO A 158 2.21 -10.26 -11.13
CA PRO A 158 1.39 -11.21 -10.37
C PRO A 158 1.34 -12.57 -11.05
N ASP A 159 1.48 -13.66 -10.29
CA ASP A 159 1.46 -15.03 -10.84
C ASP A 159 0.15 -15.35 -11.55
N GLU A 160 -0.96 -14.80 -11.08
CA GLU A 160 -2.29 -15.02 -11.67
C GLU A 160 -2.47 -14.40 -13.06
N THR A 161 -1.66 -13.41 -13.43
CA THR A 161 -1.76 -12.75 -14.75
C THR A 161 -0.54 -12.97 -15.63
N GLY A 162 0.64 -13.12 -15.03
CA GLY A 162 1.92 -13.26 -15.76
C GLY A 162 2.41 -11.96 -16.42
N ILE A 163 1.68 -10.84 -16.31
CA ILE A 163 2.08 -9.52 -16.80
C ILE A 163 2.26 -8.54 -15.64
N THR A 164 3.16 -7.55 -15.79
CA THR A 164 3.42 -6.60 -14.72
C THR A 164 2.22 -5.70 -14.44
N PHE A 165 2.14 -5.18 -13.23
CA PHE A 165 1.13 -4.17 -12.89
C PHE A 165 1.16 -2.97 -13.82
N ALA A 166 2.36 -2.55 -14.26
CA ALA A 166 2.50 -1.45 -15.20
C ALA A 166 2.06 -1.77 -16.64
N SER A 167 1.91 -3.06 -16.96
CA SER A 167 1.42 -3.52 -18.27
C SER A 167 -0.09 -3.73 -18.32
N MET A 168 -0.76 -3.72 -17.17
CA MET A 168 -2.22 -3.82 -17.10
C MET A 168 -2.84 -2.43 -16.87
N GLY A 169 -4.09 -2.25 -17.25
CA GLY A 169 -4.80 -1.01 -16.97
C GLY A 169 -5.09 -0.79 -15.49
N VAL A 170 -5.34 0.45 -15.11
CA VAL A 170 -5.66 0.85 -13.73
C VAL A 170 -6.82 0.03 -13.15
N GLU A 171 -7.88 -0.20 -13.93
CA GLU A 171 -9.04 -0.98 -13.48
C GLU A 171 -8.67 -2.44 -13.17
N ALA A 172 -7.85 -3.06 -14.01
CA ALA A 172 -7.40 -4.45 -13.79
C ALA A 172 -6.54 -4.56 -12.54
N LYS A 173 -5.60 -3.63 -12.35
CA LYS A 173 -4.76 -3.56 -11.14
C LYS A 173 -5.61 -3.38 -9.89
N ASN A 174 -6.59 -2.46 -9.91
CA ASN A 174 -7.45 -2.18 -8.76
C ASN A 174 -8.36 -3.35 -8.37
N ARG A 175 -8.53 -4.35 -9.23
CA ARG A 175 -9.28 -5.57 -8.87
C ARG A 175 -8.44 -6.60 -8.13
N ILE A 176 -7.13 -6.66 -8.37
CA ILE A 176 -6.29 -7.77 -7.92
C ILE A 176 -5.10 -7.35 -7.06
N SER A 177 -4.79 -6.06 -6.96
CA SER A 177 -3.61 -5.60 -6.25
C SER A 177 -3.66 -5.92 -4.75
N HIS A 178 -2.50 -5.93 -4.12
CA HIS A 178 -2.34 -6.05 -2.68
C HIS A 178 -3.15 -4.98 -1.94
N ARG A 179 -3.10 -3.72 -2.40
CA ARG A 179 -3.91 -2.63 -1.81
C ARG A 179 -5.39 -2.86 -2.00
N ALA A 180 -5.81 -3.29 -3.19
CA ALA A 180 -7.22 -3.61 -3.44
C ALA A 180 -7.74 -4.67 -2.48
N ARG A 181 -6.97 -5.71 -2.24
CA ARG A 181 -7.34 -6.80 -1.31
C ARG A 181 -7.45 -6.31 0.13
N ALA A 182 -6.51 -5.49 0.58
CA ALA A 182 -6.55 -4.89 1.92
C ALA A 182 -7.74 -3.94 2.08
N VAL A 183 -7.98 -3.06 1.10
CA VAL A 183 -9.11 -2.13 1.10
C VAL A 183 -10.45 -2.85 1.06
N GLN A 184 -10.57 -3.92 0.29
CA GLN A 184 -11.78 -4.75 0.26
C GLN A 184 -12.07 -5.39 1.63
N ALA A 185 -11.04 -5.84 2.34
CA ALA A 185 -11.19 -6.37 3.70
C ALA A 185 -11.67 -5.27 4.67
N LEU A 186 -11.10 -4.07 4.58
CA LEU A 186 -11.55 -2.90 5.33
C LEU A 186 -13.03 -2.58 5.05
N CYS A 187 -13.41 -2.53 3.78
CA CYS A 187 -14.80 -2.23 3.38
C CYS A 187 -15.78 -3.27 3.92
N ARG A 188 -15.45 -4.56 3.83
CA ARG A 188 -16.30 -5.63 4.38
C ARG A 188 -16.52 -5.47 5.88
N PHE A 189 -15.46 -5.13 6.61
CA PHE A 189 -15.55 -4.87 8.05
C PHE A 189 -16.47 -3.69 8.36
N LEU A 190 -16.29 -2.57 7.67
CA LEU A 190 -17.09 -1.35 7.90
C LEU A 190 -18.57 -1.56 7.55
N MET A 191 -18.87 -2.28 6.50
CA MET A 191 -20.25 -2.61 6.10
C MET A 191 -20.94 -3.49 7.14
N LYS A 192 -20.26 -4.46 7.73
CA LYS A 192 -20.79 -5.29 8.83
C LYS A 192 -21.02 -4.48 10.10
N ALA A 193 -20.11 -3.56 10.43
CA ALA A 193 -20.23 -2.70 11.60
C ALA A 193 -21.46 -1.78 11.51
N ASP A 194 -21.80 -1.31 10.32
CA ASP A 194 -23.00 -0.47 10.10
C ASP A 194 -24.31 -1.30 10.16
N GLY A 195 -24.27 -2.57 9.73
CA GLY A 195 -25.43 -3.49 9.77
C GLY A 195 -25.86 -3.93 11.17
N HIS A 196 -25.03 -3.70 12.20
CA HIS A 196 -25.36 -4.02 13.60
C HIS A 196 -25.93 -2.81 14.39
N LYS A 197 -26.08 -1.66 13.74
CA LYS A 197 -26.67 -0.44 14.33
C LYS A 197 -28.13 -0.22 13.90
N GLY A 198 -28.72 -1.24 13.29
CA GLY A 198 -30.13 -1.23 12.93
C GLY A 198 -31.00 -1.96 13.93
#